data_ff05bc1f976494626e14e1ab34df0c8b
#
_entry.id   ff05bc1f976494626e14e1ab34df0c8b
#
_cell.length_a   1.000
_cell.length_b   1.000
_cell.length_c   1.000
_cell.angle_alpha   90.00
_cell.angle_beta   90.00
_cell.angle_gamma   90.00
#
_symmetry.space_group_name_H-M   'P 1'
#
loop_
_entity.id
_entity.type
_entity.pdbx_description
1 polymer ?
#
loop_
_entity_poly.entity_id
_entity_poly.type
_entity_poly.pdbx_seq_one_letter_code
_entity_poly.pdbx_strand_id
1 'polypeptide(L)'
;MDSKVTIGLIQAHHDTNGDRPVEEHKAAAIAKHISMIREAKKRGAQIVCLQEIFYGPYFCTEQTAKWYDAVEEIPSGPTTRIMQDLAKELGIVLVVPMYEQEFAGIYYNTAAVIDADGRYLGKYRKHHIPQVQAGPAGCGFWEKYYFRPGNLGYPVFDTAFAKVGVYICYDRHFPEGARALGLHGAEIVLNPSATVAGLSEHLWKLEQPAHAVANGYYVGAINRVGREAPWNMGEFYGQSYLVNPRGEFVAMGSRDHDEIVIGVMDRDVIREVRNTWQFFRDRRPDSYGDLVAQ
;
A
#
# COMPACT_ATOMS: atom_id res chain seq x y z
N MET A 1 -7.60 -3.71 -24.94
CA MET A 1 -7.25 -2.83 -23.80
C MET A 1 -6.03 -2.03 -24.21
N ASP A 2 -6.01 -0.75 -23.86
CA ASP A 2 -4.84 0.11 -24.07
C ASP A 2 -3.63 -0.52 -23.35
N SER A 3 -2.43 -0.50 -23.96
CA SER A 3 -1.22 -1.03 -23.32
C SER A 3 -0.77 -0.18 -22.14
N LYS A 4 -1.17 1.09 -22.08
CA LYS A 4 -0.76 2.05 -21.08
C LYS A 4 -1.84 2.31 -20.04
N VAL A 5 -1.44 2.30 -18.76
CA VAL A 5 -2.30 2.60 -17.62
C VAL A 5 -1.64 3.65 -16.75
N THR A 6 -2.38 4.72 -16.46
CA THR A 6 -1.89 5.81 -15.60
C THR A 6 -2.16 5.48 -14.14
N ILE A 7 -1.11 5.48 -13.33
CA ILE A 7 -1.11 5.17 -11.92
C ILE A 7 -0.95 6.46 -11.10
N GLY A 8 -1.79 6.62 -10.09
CA GLY A 8 -1.69 7.70 -9.11
C GLY A 8 -1.36 7.15 -7.72
N LEU A 9 -0.28 7.62 -7.13
CA LEU A 9 0.15 7.25 -5.78
C LEU A 9 -0.03 8.48 -4.89
N ILE A 10 -0.87 8.37 -3.85
CA ILE A 10 -1.15 9.51 -2.97
C ILE A 10 -0.22 9.46 -1.76
N GLN A 11 0.73 10.39 -1.76
CA GLN A 11 1.62 10.69 -0.65
C GLN A 11 1.02 11.84 0.15
N ALA A 12 0.69 11.62 1.42
CA ALA A 12 0.05 12.65 2.21
C ALA A 12 0.56 12.71 3.66
N HIS A 13 0.67 13.93 4.17
CA HIS A 13 0.84 14.23 5.58
C HIS A 13 -0.49 14.06 6.31
N HIS A 14 -0.45 13.53 7.51
CA HIS A 14 -1.58 13.55 8.41
C HIS A 14 -1.40 14.66 9.45
N ASP A 15 -2.32 15.60 9.43
CA ASP A 15 -2.32 16.72 10.39
C ASP A 15 -2.88 16.23 11.73
N THR A 16 -1.97 15.83 12.62
CA THR A 16 -2.34 15.31 13.93
C THR A 16 -2.37 16.44 14.95
N ASN A 17 -3.55 16.72 15.46
CA ASN A 17 -3.71 17.36 16.75
C ASN A 17 -4.10 16.26 17.75
N GLY A 18 -3.13 15.71 18.49
CA GLY A 18 -3.23 14.44 19.23
C GLY A 18 -4.41 14.27 20.19
N ASP A 19 -5.06 15.38 20.56
CA ASP A 19 -6.20 15.39 21.50
C ASP A 19 -7.57 15.28 20.81
N ARG A 20 -7.60 15.22 19.46
CA ARG A 20 -8.87 15.08 18.74
C ARG A 20 -9.47 13.69 18.93
N PRO A 21 -10.81 13.59 18.95
CA PRO A 21 -11.50 12.32 18.84
C PRO A 21 -11.09 11.55 17.58
N VAL A 22 -11.09 10.21 17.64
CA VAL A 22 -10.71 9.34 16.52
C VAL A 22 -11.55 9.62 15.27
N GLU A 23 -12.84 9.85 15.44
CA GLU A 23 -13.75 10.15 14.33
C GLU A 23 -13.44 11.48 13.61
N GLU A 24 -12.94 12.47 14.31
CA GLU A 24 -12.51 13.74 13.70
C GLU A 24 -11.24 13.54 12.86
N HIS A 25 -10.29 12.74 13.35
CA HIS A 25 -9.11 12.36 12.57
C HIS A 25 -9.51 11.65 11.28
N LYS A 26 -10.42 10.66 11.38
CA LYS A 26 -10.92 9.90 10.23
C LYS A 26 -11.62 10.81 9.22
N ALA A 27 -12.55 11.65 9.67
CA ALA A 27 -13.29 12.54 8.80
C ALA A 27 -12.38 13.52 8.05
N ALA A 28 -11.41 14.13 8.72
CA ALA A 28 -10.47 15.06 8.11
C ALA A 28 -9.58 14.37 7.08
N ALA A 29 -9.03 13.20 7.42
CA ALA A 29 -8.19 12.44 6.51
C ALA A 29 -8.97 11.95 5.28
N ILE A 30 -10.18 11.43 5.46
CA ILE A 30 -11.03 10.99 4.35
C ILE A 30 -11.35 12.16 3.41
N ALA A 31 -11.73 13.33 3.94
CA ALA A 31 -12.02 14.52 3.13
C ALA A 31 -10.80 14.97 2.32
N LYS A 32 -9.61 15.01 2.94
CA LYS A 32 -8.34 15.33 2.27
C LYS A 32 -8.06 14.36 1.12
N HIS A 33 -8.15 13.05 1.38
CA HIS A 33 -7.84 12.03 0.37
C HIS A 33 -8.86 12.02 -0.77
N ILE A 34 -10.15 12.25 -0.51
CA ILE A 34 -11.16 12.43 -1.57
C ILE A 34 -10.75 13.57 -2.52
N SER A 35 -10.30 14.70 -1.98
CA SER A 35 -9.81 15.82 -2.80
C SER A 35 -8.61 15.42 -3.66
N MET A 36 -7.63 14.72 -3.07
CA MET A 36 -6.45 14.26 -3.78
C MET A 36 -6.78 13.18 -4.83
N ILE A 37 -7.72 12.27 -4.55
CA ILE A 37 -8.19 11.26 -5.52
C ILE A 37 -8.85 11.94 -6.72
N ARG A 38 -9.70 12.95 -6.48
CA ARG A 38 -10.33 13.73 -7.56
C ARG A 38 -9.30 14.45 -8.42
N GLU A 39 -8.27 14.99 -7.80
CA GLU A 39 -7.16 15.64 -8.53
C GLU A 39 -6.32 14.61 -9.30
N ALA A 40 -6.05 13.43 -8.73
CA ALA A 40 -5.38 12.34 -9.44
C ALA A 40 -6.16 11.95 -10.71
N LYS A 41 -7.49 11.83 -10.61
CA LYS A 41 -8.35 11.57 -11.77
C LYS A 41 -8.24 12.66 -12.84
N LYS A 42 -8.27 13.94 -12.46
CA LYS A 42 -8.08 15.07 -13.41
C LYS A 42 -6.73 14.98 -14.13
N ARG A 43 -5.71 14.48 -13.46
CA ARG A 43 -4.37 14.23 -14.03
C ARG A 43 -4.28 12.92 -14.80
N GLY A 44 -5.41 12.23 -15.05
CA GLY A 44 -5.52 11.05 -15.89
C GLY A 44 -5.34 9.70 -15.17
N ALA A 45 -5.21 9.66 -13.84
CA ALA A 45 -5.06 8.40 -13.11
C ALA A 45 -6.27 7.48 -13.34
N GLN A 46 -5.98 6.20 -13.57
CA GLN A 46 -6.92 5.11 -13.75
C GLN A 46 -6.90 4.16 -12.54
N ILE A 47 -5.75 3.98 -11.93
CA ILE A 47 -5.58 3.24 -10.67
C ILE A 47 -4.94 4.19 -9.66
N VAL A 48 -5.56 4.31 -8.48
CA VAL A 48 -5.06 5.17 -7.40
C VAL A 48 -4.87 4.34 -6.13
N CYS A 49 -3.71 4.50 -5.48
CA CYS A 49 -3.41 3.87 -4.19
C CYS A 49 -3.10 4.93 -3.14
N LEU A 50 -3.66 4.75 -1.94
CA LEU A 50 -3.43 5.59 -0.76
C LEU A 50 -2.30 5.00 0.09
N GLN A 51 -1.75 5.80 1.03
CA GLN A 51 -0.76 5.30 2.00
C GLN A 51 -1.40 4.37 3.05
N GLU A 52 -0.56 3.63 3.74
CA GLU A 52 -0.96 2.69 4.81
C GLU A 52 -1.79 3.38 5.90
N ILE A 53 -2.95 2.80 6.27
CA ILE A 53 -3.91 3.33 7.27
C ILE A 53 -4.21 4.82 7.00
N PHE A 54 -4.69 5.13 5.80
CA PHE A 54 -4.75 6.51 5.29
C PHE A 54 -5.66 7.44 6.09
N TYR A 55 -6.68 6.92 6.76
CA TYR A 55 -7.72 7.72 7.41
C TYR A 55 -7.41 8.14 8.86
N GLY A 56 -6.16 8.02 9.28
CA GLY A 56 -5.72 8.46 10.60
C GLY A 56 -4.21 8.68 10.66
N PRO A 57 -3.70 9.16 11.80
CA PRO A 57 -2.27 9.16 12.04
C PRO A 57 -1.76 7.73 12.08
N TYR A 58 -0.44 7.56 11.94
CA TYR A 58 0.17 6.25 12.16
C TYR A 58 0.24 5.94 13.66
N PHE A 59 -0.90 5.58 14.24
CA PHE A 59 -1.10 5.41 15.68
C PHE A 59 -0.32 4.24 16.28
N CYS A 60 0.21 3.34 15.46
CA CYS A 60 1.01 2.20 15.93
C CYS A 60 2.35 2.61 16.57
N THR A 61 2.63 3.92 16.70
CA THR A 61 3.76 4.44 17.47
C THR A 61 3.59 4.30 18.97
N GLU A 62 2.38 4.08 19.44
CA GLU A 62 2.01 3.85 20.85
C GLU A 62 1.17 2.58 21.00
N GLN A 63 1.00 2.12 22.24
CA GLN A 63 0.19 0.94 22.57
C GLN A 63 -0.96 1.37 23.47
N THR A 64 -2.10 1.72 22.87
CA THR A 64 -3.28 2.20 23.60
C THR A 64 -4.57 1.70 22.97
N ALA A 65 -5.56 1.38 23.80
CA ALA A 65 -6.86 0.91 23.36
C ALA A 65 -7.70 1.97 22.63
N LYS A 66 -7.35 3.26 22.74
CA LYS A 66 -8.03 4.38 22.07
C LYS A 66 -8.24 4.10 20.57
N TRP A 67 -7.26 3.50 19.91
CA TRP A 67 -7.28 3.30 18.47
C TRP A 67 -8.16 2.12 18.01
N TYR A 68 -8.65 1.29 18.94
CA TYR A 68 -9.67 0.28 18.59
C TYR A 68 -10.98 0.93 18.13
N ASP A 69 -11.22 2.20 18.46
CA ASP A 69 -12.36 2.96 17.94
C ASP A 69 -12.22 3.36 16.45
N ALA A 70 -11.01 3.24 15.89
CA ALA A 70 -10.76 3.55 14.47
C ALA A 70 -11.12 2.43 13.50
N VAL A 71 -11.42 1.24 14.00
CA VAL A 71 -11.65 0.05 13.16
C VAL A 71 -12.95 0.11 12.38
N GLU A 72 -12.95 -0.55 11.23
CA GLU A 72 -14.16 -0.73 10.41
C GLU A 72 -14.22 -2.16 9.85
N GLU A 73 -15.43 -2.67 9.68
CA GLU A 73 -15.63 -3.87 8.87
C GLU A 73 -15.39 -3.60 7.39
N ILE A 74 -14.76 -4.53 6.69
CA ILE A 74 -14.54 -4.46 5.25
C ILE A 74 -15.23 -5.66 4.58
N PRO A 75 -16.20 -5.42 3.65
CA PRO A 75 -16.52 -4.16 2.96
C PRO A 75 -17.65 -3.33 3.56
N SER A 76 -18.31 -3.76 4.62
CA SER A 76 -19.57 -3.15 5.10
C SER A 76 -19.41 -1.81 5.81
N GLY A 77 -18.19 -1.41 6.16
CA GLY A 77 -17.91 -0.17 6.88
C GLY A 77 -18.13 1.11 6.05
N PRO A 78 -18.30 2.25 6.73
CA PRO A 78 -18.63 3.52 6.08
C PRO A 78 -17.55 4.00 5.13
N THR A 79 -16.27 3.87 5.47
CA THR A 79 -15.17 4.31 4.61
C THR A 79 -15.12 3.52 3.30
N THR A 80 -15.32 2.20 3.35
CA THR A 80 -15.37 1.38 2.13
C THR A 80 -16.50 1.83 1.21
N ARG A 81 -17.69 2.12 1.75
CA ARG A 81 -18.84 2.58 0.97
C ARG A 81 -18.55 3.92 0.30
N ILE A 82 -18.00 4.90 1.04
CA ILE A 82 -17.61 6.19 0.48
C ILE A 82 -16.62 5.99 -0.69
N MET A 83 -15.64 5.11 -0.54
CA MET A 83 -14.66 4.85 -1.59
C MET A 83 -15.23 4.07 -2.78
N GLN A 84 -16.22 3.21 -2.57
CA GLN A 84 -16.96 2.55 -3.66
C GLN A 84 -17.75 3.55 -4.50
N ASP A 85 -18.47 4.47 -3.84
CA ASP A 85 -19.22 5.53 -4.53
C ASP A 85 -18.26 6.46 -5.30
N LEU A 86 -17.12 6.82 -4.70
CA LEU A 86 -16.12 7.66 -5.34
C LEU A 86 -15.43 6.95 -6.53
N ALA A 87 -15.11 5.68 -6.40
CA ALA A 87 -14.53 4.87 -7.48
C ALA A 87 -15.50 4.81 -8.69
N LYS A 88 -16.77 4.53 -8.43
CA LYS A 88 -17.83 4.51 -9.44
C LYS A 88 -18.04 5.87 -10.09
N GLU A 89 -18.12 6.94 -9.29
CA GLU A 89 -18.29 8.32 -9.80
C GLU A 89 -17.16 8.71 -10.75
N LEU A 90 -15.93 8.39 -10.38
CA LEU A 90 -14.73 8.80 -11.12
C LEU A 90 -14.33 7.80 -12.21
N GLY A 91 -14.87 6.58 -12.22
CA GLY A 91 -14.45 5.53 -13.14
C GLY A 91 -12.98 5.15 -12.95
N ILE A 92 -12.52 4.94 -11.70
CA ILE A 92 -11.14 4.58 -11.34
C ILE A 92 -11.09 3.41 -10.38
N VAL A 93 -10.00 2.66 -10.44
CA VAL A 93 -9.68 1.63 -9.44
C VAL A 93 -9.06 2.30 -8.21
N LEU A 94 -9.53 1.93 -7.02
CA LEU A 94 -8.98 2.39 -5.74
C LEU A 94 -8.39 1.24 -4.94
N VAL A 95 -7.18 1.45 -4.42
CA VAL A 95 -6.57 0.60 -3.37
C VAL A 95 -6.56 1.41 -2.08
N VAL A 96 -7.30 0.92 -1.09
CA VAL A 96 -7.69 1.68 0.12
C VAL A 96 -7.20 0.96 1.37
N PRO A 97 -6.03 1.33 1.92
CA PRO A 97 -5.47 0.72 3.13
C PRO A 97 -6.15 1.25 4.40
N MET A 98 -6.66 0.33 5.22
CA MET A 98 -7.49 0.65 6.39
C MET A 98 -7.19 -0.26 7.57
N TYR A 99 -7.75 0.07 8.74
CA TYR A 99 -7.75 -0.74 9.93
C TYR A 99 -9.05 -1.56 9.99
N GLU A 100 -8.94 -2.87 9.74
CA GLU A 100 -10.07 -3.78 9.63
C GLU A 100 -10.44 -4.42 10.96
N GLN A 101 -11.74 -4.49 11.24
CA GLN A 101 -12.33 -5.41 12.22
C GLN A 101 -12.96 -6.59 11.48
N GLU A 102 -12.52 -7.82 11.81
CA GLU A 102 -13.24 -9.04 11.38
C GLU A 102 -14.42 -9.32 12.34
N PHE A 103 -14.13 -9.24 13.63
CA PHE A 103 -15.08 -9.16 14.74
C PHE A 103 -14.35 -8.55 15.95
N ALA A 104 -15.08 -8.18 17.00
CA ALA A 104 -14.52 -7.54 18.19
C ALA A 104 -13.34 -8.35 18.77
N GLY A 105 -12.17 -7.72 18.84
CA GLY A 105 -10.92 -8.33 19.33
C GLY A 105 -10.06 -8.98 18.23
N ILE A 106 -10.50 -9.02 16.98
CA ILE A 106 -9.70 -9.52 15.85
C ILE A 106 -9.59 -8.45 14.75
N TYR A 107 -8.38 -7.91 14.62
CA TYR A 107 -8.11 -6.75 13.77
C TYR A 107 -6.96 -7.02 12.81
N TYR A 108 -7.00 -6.37 11.65
CA TYR A 108 -5.98 -6.48 10.60
C TYR A 108 -5.63 -5.13 9.99
N ASN A 109 -4.39 -5.00 9.57
CA ASN A 109 -3.95 -3.95 8.65
C ASN A 109 -4.29 -4.43 7.22
N THR A 110 -5.20 -3.76 6.55
CA THR A 110 -5.88 -4.30 5.36
C THR A 110 -5.97 -3.28 4.25
N ALA A 111 -5.78 -3.71 3.02
CA ALA A 111 -6.06 -2.90 1.83
C ALA A 111 -7.26 -3.47 1.07
N ALA A 112 -8.33 -2.71 0.96
CA ALA A 112 -9.47 -3.02 0.11
C ALA A 112 -9.16 -2.64 -1.34
N VAL A 113 -9.61 -3.45 -2.30
CA VAL A 113 -9.50 -3.17 -3.73
C VAL A 113 -10.90 -2.99 -4.32
N ILE A 114 -11.13 -1.82 -4.93
CA ILE A 114 -12.42 -1.40 -5.48
C ILE A 114 -12.23 -1.11 -6.97
N ASP A 115 -13.08 -1.70 -7.81
CA ASP A 115 -13.01 -1.53 -9.26
C ASP A 115 -13.61 -0.20 -9.72
N ALA A 116 -13.38 0.14 -10.98
CA ALA A 116 -13.81 1.38 -11.58
C ALA A 116 -15.36 1.56 -11.66
N ASP A 117 -16.12 0.50 -11.52
CA ASP A 117 -17.59 0.52 -11.41
C ASP A 117 -18.09 0.65 -9.95
N GLY A 118 -17.18 0.76 -8.98
CA GLY A 118 -17.46 0.80 -7.55
C GLY A 118 -17.60 -0.57 -6.88
N ARG A 119 -17.44 -1.65 -7.64
CA ARG A 119 -17.53 -3.00 -7.10
C ARG A 119 -16.33 -3.31 -6.21
N TYR A 120 -16.59 -3.79 -4.99
CA TYR A 120 -15.56 -4.35 -4.13
C TYR A 120 -15.05 -5.68 -4.71
N LEU A 121 -13.74 -5.76 -5.03
CA LEU A 121 -13.13 -6.96 -5.60
C LEU A 121 -12.58 -7.90 -4.54
N GLY A 122 -12.25 -7.39 -3.37
CA GLY A 122 -11.64 -8.13 -2.29
C GLY A 122 -10.65 -7.30 -1.50
N LYS A 123 -9.87 -7.97 -0.65
CA LYS A 123 -8.90 -7.31 0.24
C LYS A 123 -7.64 -8.15 0.40
N TYR A 124 -6.55 -7.45 0.71
CA TYR A 124 -5.31 -8.03 1.20
C TYR A 124 -5.13 -7.68 2.68
N ARG A 125 -4.80 -8.65 3.52
CA ARG A 125 -4.42 -8.46 4.93
C ARG A 125 -2.91 -8.59 5.06
N LYS A 126 -2.25 -7.59 5.66
CA LYS A 126 -0.80 -7.57 5.87
C LYS A 126 -0.31 -8.83 6.56
N HIS A 127 0.60 -9.57 5.93
CA HIS A 127 1.10 -10.86 6.44
C HIS A 127 2.14 -10.68 7.54
N HIS A 128 3.09 -9.78 7.33
CA HIS A 128 4.22 -9.59 8.23
C HIS A 128 3.99 -8.35 9.08
N ILE A 129 3.79 -8.57 10.38
CA ILE A 129 3.45 -7.50 11.32
C ILE A 129 4.70 -7.10 12.10
N PRO A 130 5.22 -5.87 11.94
CA PRO A 130 6.42 -5.43 12.63
C PRO A 130 6.20 -5.22 14.13
N GLN A 131 7.29 -5.38 14.87
CA GLN A 131 7.43 -4.89 16.25
C GLN A 131 8.86 -4.44 16.45
N VAL A 132 9.12 -3.16 16.19
CA VAL A 132 10.46 -2.59 16.18
C VAL A 132 10.44 -1.23 16.87
N GLN A 133 11.33 -1.03 17.84
CA GLN A 133 11.57 0.29 18.40
C GLN A 133 12.32 1.15 17.39
N ALA A 134 11.78 2.31 17.04
CA ALA A 134 12.31 3.18 15.99
C ALA A 134 12.66 4.58 16.47
N GLY A 135 12.17 4.98 17.64
CA GLY A 135 12.37 6.32 18.19
C GLY A 135 12.64 6.35 19.68
N PRO A 136 12.94 7.53 20.23
CA PRO A 136 13.12 7.71 21.68
C PRO A 136 11.79 7.56 22.42
N ALA A 137 11.88 7.47 23.75
CA ALA A 137 10.71 7.42 24.66
C ALA A 137 9.71 6.28 24.35
N GLY A 138 10.21 5.15 23.83
CA GLY A 138 9.38 3.99 23.56
C GLY A 138 8.55 4.08 22.27
N CYS A 139 8.74 5.09 21.44
CA CYS A 139 8.11 5.13 20.12
C CYS A 139 8.66 4.02 19.20
N GLY A 140 7.77 3.43 18.39
CA GLY A 140 8.16 2.36 17.49
C GLY A 140 7.06 1.94 16.53
N PHE A 141 7.30 0.86 15.81
CA PHE A 141 6.32 0.17 14.99
C PHE A 141 5.70 -0.96 15.83
N TRP A 142 4.71 -0.61 16.68
CA TRP A 142 4.08 -1.55 17.61
C TRP A 142 2.85 -2.22 17.00
N GLU A 143 2.88 -2.56 15.74
CA GLU A 143 1.73 -3.10 15.01
C GLU A 143 1.22 -4.43 15.59
N LYS A 144 2.08 -5.26 16.21
CA LYS A 144 1.64 -6.50 16.86
C LYS A 144 0.71 -6.29 18.05
N TYR A 145 0.65 -5.08 18.61
CA TYR A 145 -0.34 -4.74 19.63
C TYR A 145 -1.76 -4.67 19.05
N TYR A 146 -1.88 -4.25 17.78
CA TYR A 146 -3.15 -3.99 17.12
C TYR A 146 -3.59 -5.08 16.17
N PHE A 147 -2.67 -5.69 15.42
CA PHE A 147 -3.00 -6.50 14.26
C PHE A 147 -2.57 -7.95 14.39
N ARG A 148 -3.41 -8.83 13.90
CA ARG A 148 -3.04 -10.20 13.58
C ARG A 148 -2.34 -10.28 12.22
N PRO A 149 -1.44 -11.27 12.00
CA PRO A 149 -0.94 -11.62 10.68
C PRO A 149 -2.08 -11.97 9.72
N GLY A 150 -1.96 -11.51 8.47
CA GLY A 150 -2.91 -11.78 7.42
C GLY A 150 -3.07 -13.27 7.11
N ASN A 151 -4.26 -13.66 6.70
CA ASN A 151 -4.66 -15.05 6.50
C ASN A 151 -5.35 -15.30 5.14
N LEU A 152 -5.26 -14.35 4.20
CA LEU A 152 -5.92 -14.42 2.89
C LEU A 152 -4.96 -14.77 1.74
N GLY A 153 -3.70 -15.11 2.05
CA GLY A 153 -2.68 -15.32 1.04
C GLY A 153 -2.32 -14.03 0.30
N TYR A 154 -1.85 -14.16 -0.93
CA TYR A 154 -1.42 -13.06 -1.78
C TYR A 154 -2.32 -12.95 -3.01
N PRO A 155 -3.56 -12.46 -2.86
CA PRO A 155 -4.50 -12.35 -3.98
C PRO A 155 -4.03 -11.30 -5.00
N VAL A 156 -4.33 -11.57 -6.27
CA VAL A 156 -4.21 -10.61 -7.36
C VAL A 156 -5.61 -10.34 -7.89
N PHE A 157 -5.95 -9.07 -8.04
CA PHE A 157 -7.29 -8.61 -8.41
C PHE A 157 -7.33 -8.23 -9.89
N ASP A 158 -8.22 -8.86 -10.65
CA ASP A 158 -8.54 -8.46 -12.00
C ASP A 158 -9.40 -7.20 -11.97
N THR A 159 -8.80 -6.06 -12.31
CA THR A 159 -9.48 -4.77 -12.36
C THR A 159 -9.78 -4.33 -13.78
N ALA A 160 -10.58 -3.28 -13.94
CA ALA A 160 -10.89 -2.69 -15.25
C ALA A 160 -9.63 -2.32 -16.06
N PHE A 161 -8.50 -2.04 -15.40
CA PHE A 161 -7.30 -1.53 -16.07
C PHE A 161 -6.07 -2.42 -15.99
N ALA A 162 -5.89 -3.22 -14.94
CA ALA A 162 -4.73 -4.09 -14.76
C ALA A 162 -4.97 -5.18 -13.73
N LYS A 163 -4.08 -6.18 -13.70
CA LYS A 163 -3.97 -7.17 -12.60
C LYS A 163 -3.17 -6.56 -11.45
N VAL A 164 -3.86 -6.23 -10.36
CA VAL A 164 -3.31 -5.52 -9.22
C VAL A 164 -3.03 -6.49 -8.07
N GLY A 165 -1.78 -6.56 -7.63
CA GLY A 165 -1.37 -7.15 -6.37
C GLY A 165 -1.15 -6.08 -5.31
N VAL A 166 -1.31 -6.46 -4.04
CA VAL A 166 -1.03 -5.57 -2.90
C VAL A 166 -0.21 -6.33 -1.88
N TYR A 167 0.81 -5.67 -1.32
CA TYR A 167 1.48 -6.06 -0.07
C TYR A 167 1.79 -4.79 0.71
N ILE A 168 1.75 -4.85 2.04
CA ILE A 168 1.72 -3.62 2.86
C ILE A 168 3.04 -3.44 3.60
N CYS A 169 3.70 -2.28 3.41
CA CYS A 169 4.81 -1.75 4.19
C CYS A 169 5.92 -2.80 4.46
N TYR A 170 5.94 -3.36 5.67
CA TYR A 170 6.92 -4.34 6.15
C TYR A 170 6.99 -5.62 5.29
N ASP A 171 5.91 -5.97 4.59
CA ASP A 171 5.89 -7.12 3.67
C ASP A 171 6.96 -7.03 2.57
N ARG A 172 7.42 -5.81 2.23
CA ARG A 172 8.46 -5.61 1.21
C ARG A 172 9.80 -6.26 1.54
N HIS A 173 10.07 -6.51 2.83
CA HIS A 173 11.31 -7.16 3.27
C HIS A 173 11.32 -8.68 3.01
N PHE A 174 10.18 -9.25 2.61
CA PHE A 174 9.99 -10.69 2.40
C PHE A 174 9.77 -10.98 0.91
N PRO A 175 10.80 -11.45 0.19
CA PRO A 175 10.71 -11.70 -1.24
C PRO A 175 9.69 -12.78 -1.62
N GLU A 176 9.31 -13.65 -0.69
CA GLU A 176 8.32 -14.71 -0.89
C GLU A 176 6.95 -14.14 -1.27
N GLY A 177 6.50 -13.08 -0.58
CA GLY A 177 5.23 -12.41 -0.90
C GLY A 177 5.25 -11.74 -2.27
N ALA A 178 6.34 -11.05 -2.58
CA ALA A 178 6.55 -10.43 -3.88
C ALA A 178 6.53 -11.48 -5.01
N ARG A 179 7.16 -12.65 -4.79
CA ARG A 179 7.16 -13.77 -5.73
C ARG A 179 5.78 -14.40 -5.88
N ALA A 180 5.04 -14.58 -4.79
CA ALA A 180 3.69 -15.13 -4.83
C ALA A 180 2.75 -14.26 -5.68
N LEU A 181 2.78 -12.93 -5.51
CA LEU A 181 2.02 -11.99 -6.33
C LEU A 181 2.40 -12.09 -7.82
N GLY A 182 3.70 -12.23 -8.12
CA GLY A 182 4.17 -12.43 -9.49
C GLY A 182 3.65 -13.73 -10.12
N LEU A 183 3.64 -14.82 -9.35
CA LEU A 183 3.11 -16.12 -9.80
C LEU A 183 1.60 -16.11 -10.01
N HIS A 184 0.87 -15.30 -9.26
CA HIS A 184 -0.56 -15.08 -9.47
C HIS A 184 -0.85 -14.09 -10.61
N GLY A 185 0.18 -13.63 -11.31
CA GLY A 185 0.06 -12.85 -12.55
C GLY A 185 -0.07 -11.36 -12.38
N ALA A 186 0.32 -10.77 -11.23
CA ALA A 186 0.32 -9.34 -11.06
C ALA A 186 1.06 -8.61 -12.20
N GLU A 187 0.47 -7.53 -12.70
CA GLU A 187 1.07 -6.58 -13.64
C GLU A 187 1.67 -5.39 -12.90
N ILE A 188 1.02 -5.01 -11.80
CA ILE A 188 1.50 -4.02 -10.85
C ILE A 188 1.27 -4.52 -9.43
N VAL A 189 2.25 -4.29 -8.56
CA VAL A 189 2.14 -4.52 -7.12
C VAL A 189 2.23 -3.18 -6.41
N LEU A 190 1.26 -2.88 -5.55
CA LEU A 190 1.18 -1.64 -4.78
C LEU A 190 1.59 -1.89 -3.34
N ASN A 191 2.50 -1.05 -2.83
CA ASN A 191 3.02 -1.14 -1.47
C ASN A 191 2.69 0.13 -0.66
N PRO A 192 1.47 0.25 -0.14
CA PRO A 192 1.16 1.30 0.83
C PRO A 192 1.99 1.12 2.09
N SER A 193 2.59 2.21 2.56
CA SER A 193 3.57 2.18 3.65
C SER A 193 3.44 3.39 4.57
N ALA A 194 4.02 3.22 5.78
CA ALA A 194 4.29 4.25 6.76
C ALA A 194 5.71 4.01 7.31
N THR A 195 6.73 4.55 6.64
CA THR A 195 8.14 4.31 6.99
C THR A 195 8.92 5.61 7.18
N VAL A 196 9.74 5.64 8.24
CA VAL A 196 10.46 6.84 8.68
C VAL A 196 11.93 6.80 8.28
N ALA A 197 12.53 7.99 8.21
CA ALA A 197 13.94 8.17 7.91
C ALA A 197 14.83 7.49 8.96
N GLY A 198 16.00 7.05 8.53
CA GLY A 198 17.07 6.50 9.37
C GLY A 198 17.05 4.99 9.51
N LEU A 199 15.91 4.37 9.82
CA LEU A 199 15.86 2.93 10.12
C LEU A 199 16.07 2.06 8.87
N SER A 200 15.21 2.22 7.87
CA SER A 200 15.19 1.36 6.67
C SER A 200 15.08 2.16 5.37
N GLU A 201 15.39 3.44 5.41
CA GLU A 201 15.23 4.33 4.24
C GLU A 201 16.07 3.85 3.04
N HIS A 202 17.28 3.36 3.28
CA HIS A 202 18.13 2.83 2.21
C HIS A 202 17.53 1.60 1.50
N LEU A 203 16.70 0.81 2.21
CA LEU A 203 16.03 -0.37 1.65
C LEU A 203 14.86 0.02 0.74
N TRP A 204 14.29 1.22 0.91
CA TRP A 204 13.15 1.70 0.14
C TRP A 204 13.38 1.68 -1.36
N LYS A 205 14.57 2.12 -1.77
CA LYS A 205 14.98 2.16 -3.18
C LYS A 205 15.79 0.92 -3.62
N LEU A 206 15.97 -0.05 -2.74
CA LEU A 206 16.72 -1.27 -3.04
C LEU A 206 15.79 -2.47 -3.26
N GLU A 207 14.95 -2.77 -2.27
CA GLU A 207 14.18 -4.02 -2.24
C GLU A 207 13.08 -4.06 -3.30
N GLN A 208 12.28 -3.01 -3.41
CA GLN A 208 11.12 -3.00 -4.30
C GLN A 208 11.51 -2.92 -5.78
N PRO A 209 12.53 -2.16 -6.22
CA PRO A 209 13.09 -2.30 -7.57
C PRO A 209 13.62 -3.71 -7.84
N ALA A 210 14.27 -4.37 -6.86
CA ALA A 210 14.69 -5.75 -7.02
C ALA A 210 13.50 -6.71 -7.19
N HIS A 211 12.40 -6.50 -6.47
CA HIS A 211 11.16 -7.26 -6.66
C HIS A 211 10.53 -7.03 -8.04
N ALA A 212 10.53 -5.79 -8.52
CA ALA A 212 10.03 -5.45 -9.86
C ALA A 212 10.80 -6.22 -10.94
N VAL A 213 12.13 -6.22 -10.87
CA VAL A 213 13.01 -6.94 -11.81
C VAL A 213 12.80 -8.46 -11.70
N ALA A 214 12.87 -9.00 -10.47
CA ALA A 214 12.80 -10.44 -10.24
C ALA A 214 11.47 -11.06 -10.69
N ASN A 215 10.38 -10.28 -10.76
CA ASN A 215 9.03 -10.75 -11.09
C ASN A 215 8.49 -10.16 -12.40
N GLY A 216 9.24 -9.28 -13.07
CA GLY A 216 8.84 -8.68 -14.33
C GLY A 216 7.49 -7.96 -14.26
N TYR A 217 7.23 -7.19 -13.19
CA TYR A 217 6.03 -6.38 -12.99
C TYR A 217 6.41 -4.95 -12.55
N TYR A 218 5.44 -4.03 -12.54
CA TYR A 218 5.62 -2.71 -11.94
C TYR A 218 5.43 -2.76 -10.42
N VAL A 219 6.14 -1.89 -9.70
CA VAL A 219 5.87 -1.63 -8.27
C VAL A 219 5.56 -0.16 -8.07
N GLY A 220 4.41 0.11 -7.43
CA GLY A 220 4.06 1.41 -6.90
C GLY A 220 4.26 1.42 -5.39
N ALA A 221 5.21 2.20 -4.91
CA ALA A 221 5.52 2.35 -3.49
C ALA A 221 4.97 3.67 -2.97
N ILE A 222 4.13 3.63 -1.95
CA ILE A 222 3.45 4.80 -1.41
C ILE A 222 3.84 4.98 0.05
N ASN A 223 4.37 6.15 0.41
CA ASN A 223 4.73 6.48 1.78
C ASN A 223 3.95 7.69 2.27
N ARG A 224 3.87 7.83 3.60
CA ARG A 224 3.50 9.07 4.27
C ARG A 224 4.60 10.12 4.12
N VAL A 225 4.30 11.37 4.45
CA VAL A 225 5.26 12.47 4.46
C VAL A 225 5.13 13.31 5.73
N GLY A 226 6.23 13.89 6.18
CA GLY A 226 6.27 14.81 7.31
C GLY A 226 6.34 14.12 8.69
N ARG A 227 6.05 14.87 9.74
CA ARG A 227 6.08 14.42 11.14
C ARG A 227 4.69 14.40 11.71
N GLU A 228 4.35 13.38 12.45
CA GLU A 228 3.05 13.23 13.09
C GLU A 228 3.20 13.45 14.61
N ALA A 229 2.68 14.59 15.09
CA ALA A 229 2.60 14.89 16.52
C ALA A 229 1.40 14.16 17.17
N PRO A 230 1.43 13.83 18.48
CA PRO A 230 2.47 14.20 19.45
C PRO A 230 3.68 13.26 19.49
N TRP A 231 3.71 12.24 18.64
CA TRP A 231 4.75 11.21 18.67
C TRP A 231 6.06 11.70 18.04
N ASN A 232 7.18 11.27 18.62
CA ASN A 232 8.51 11.54 18.09
C ASN A 232 9.11 10.27 17.48
N MET A 233 8.40 9.69 16.53
CA MET A 233 8.84 8.47 15.85
C MET A 233 9.89 8.74 14.75
N GLY A 234 9.97 9.98 14.28
CA GLY A 234 10.82 10.37 13.17
C GLY A 234 10.04 11.09 12.08
N GLU A 235 10.64 11.21 10.91
CA GLU A 235 10.08 11.85 9.74
C GLU A 235 9.70 10.80 8.71
N PHE A 236 8.43 10.77 8.31
CA PHE A 236 8.00 10.05 7.13
C PHE A 236 8.57 10.78 5.91
N TYR A 237 9.44 10.12 5.18
CA TYR A 237 10.28 10.78 4.17
C TYR A 237 9.64 10.86 2.77
N GLY A 238 8.36 10.57 2.62
CA GLY A 238 7.72 10.62 1.32
C GLY A 238 8.42 9.71 0.31
N GLN A 239 8.88 10.31 -0.80
CA GLN A 239 9.58 9.62 -1.88
C GLN A 239 8.80 8.41 -2.40
N SER A 240 7.48 8.54 -2.52
CA SER A 240 6.64 7.57 -3.19
C SER A 240 7.05 7.46 -4.65
N TYR A 241 7.01 6.27 -5.24
CA TYR A 241 7.47 6.10 -6.63
C TYR A 241 6.76 4.98 -7.38
N LEU A 242 6.85 5.05 -8.70
CA LEU A 242 6.55 3.96 -9.61
C LEU A 242 7.87 3.47 -10.24
N VAL A 243 8.14 2.16 -10.16
CA VAL A 243 9.30 1.51 -10.78
C VAL A 243 8.83 0.46 -11.79
N ASN A 244 9.53 0.36 -12.92
CA ASN A 244 9.21 -0.55 -14.00
C ASN A 244 9.88 -1.94 -13.84
N PRO A 245 9.53 -2.95 -14.68
CA PRO A 245 10.13 -4.28 -14.63
C PRO A 245 11.65 -4.36 -14.89
N ARG A 246 12.29 -3.24 -15.27
CA ARG A 246 13.74 -3.13 -15.43
C ARG A 246 14.43 -2.55 -14.19
N GLY A 247 13.64 -2.18 -13.14
CA GLY A 247 14.15 -1.52 -11.95
C GLY A 247 14.35 -0.01 -12.09
N GLU A 248 13.86 0.60 -13.18
CA GLU A 248 13.97 2.03 -13.44
C GLU A 248 12.81 2.79 -12.83
N PHE A 249 13.10 3.92 -12.19
CA PHE A 249 12.08 4.79 -11.62
C PHE A 249 11.38 5.58 -12.74
N VAL A 250 10.08 5.30 -12.92
CA VAL A 250 9.23 5.98 -13.91
C VAL A 250 8.73 7.32 -13.38
N ALA A 251 8.45 7.38 -12.08
CA ALA A 251 8.04 8.58 -11.38
C ALA A 251 8.49 8.50 -9.92
N MET A 252 8.81 9.64 -9.32
CA MET A 252 9.21 9.74 -7.92
C MET A 252 8.70 11.05 -7.33
N GLY A 253 8.09 10.97 -6.15
CA GLY A 253 7.60 12.10 -5.38
C GLY A 253 8.67 12.78 -4.55
N SER A 254 8.30 13.93 -4.04
CA SER A 254 9.09 14.73 -3.12
C SER A 254 9.34 14.03 -1.78
N ARG A 255 10.24 14.63 -1.00
CA ARG A 255 10.55 14.15 0.35
C ARG A 255 9.67 14.76 1.44
N ASP A 256 9.09 15.92 1.20
CA ASP A 256 8.71 16.86 2.27
C ASP A 256 7.30 17.44 2.18
N HIS A 257 6.53 17.08 1.15
CA HIS A 257 5.17 17.63 1.00
C HIS A 257 4.17 16.63 0.44
N ASP A 258 2.89 16.97 0.59
CA ASP A 258 1.78 16.24 -0.01
C ASP A 258 1.90 16.24 -1.53
N GLU A 259 1.80 15.08 -2.12
CA GLU A 259 1.96 14.95 -3.57
C GLU A 259 1.14 13.80 -4.14
N ILE A 260 0.69 13.99 -5.37
CA ILE A 260 0.12 12.93 -6.19
C ILE A 260 1.18 12.54 -7.22
N VAL A 261 1.84 11.42 -7.00
CA VAL A 261 2.85 10.91 -7.93
C VAL A 261 2.14 10.19 -9.07
N ILE A 262 2.25 10.75 -10.27
CA ILE A 262 1.65 10.18 -11.48
C ILE A 262 2.73 9.51 -12.31
N GLY A 263 2.50 8.24 -12.66
CA GLY A 263 3.37 7.48 -13.54
C GLY A 263 2.57 6.62 -14.52
N VAL A 264 3.18 6.24 -15.63
CA VAL A 264 2.54 5.38 -16.64
C VAL A 264 3.15 3.98 -16.58
N MET A 265 2.29 2.99 -16.35
CA MET A 265 2.61 1.58 -16.56
C MET A 265 2.34 1.22 -18.01
N ASP A 266 3.33 0.63 -18.70
CA ASP A 266 3.18 0.10 -20.05
C ASP A 266 3.30 -1.44 -20.03
N ARG A 267 2.21 -2.13 -20.40
CA ARG A 267 2.15 -3.59 -20.44
C ARG A 267 3.09 -4.20 -21.48
N ASP A 268 3.44 -3.43 -22.52
CA ASP A 268 4.36 -3.91 -23.54
C ASP A 268 5.75 -4.10 -22.95
N VAL A 269 6.16 -3.26 -21.97
CA VAL A 269 7.40 -3.43 -21.21
C VAL A 269 7.37 -4.71 -20.38
N ILE A 270 6.23 -5.02 -19.72
CA ILE A 270 6.07 -6.28 -18.97
C ILE A 270 6.28 -7.48 -19.89
N ARG A 271 5.60 -7.48 -21.05
CA ARG A 271 5.69 -8.55 -22.04
C ARG A 271 7.10 -8.70 -22.57
N GLU A 272 7.76 -7.61 -22.95
CA GLU A 272 9.12 -7.62 -23.44
C GLU A 272 10.10 -8.20 -22.41
N VAL A 273 10.05 -7.69 -21.16
CA VAL A 273 10.94 -8.15 -20.08
C VAL A 273 10.73 -9.63 -19.77
N ARG A 274 9.47 -10.10 -19.66
CA ARG A 274 9.16 -11.51 -19.39
C ARG A 274 9.54 -12.43 -20.52
N ASN A 275 9.53 -11.96 -21.77
CA ASN A 275 9.98 -12.72 -22.92
C ASN A 275 11.52 -12.77 -23.05
N THR A 276 12.20 -11.70 -22.63
CA THR A 276 13.66 -11.65 -22.62
C THR A 276 14.26 -12.45 -21.45
N TRP A 277 13.73 -12.23 -20.27
CA TRP A 277 14.14 -12.89 -19.02
C TRP A 277 13.04 -13.86 -18.57
N GLN A 278 13.12 -15.11 -18.96
CA GLN A 278 12.08 -16.09 -18.69
C GLN A 278 12.17 -16.66 -17.26
N PHE A 279 12.27 -15.77 -16.26
CA PHE A 279 12.48 -16.14 -14.86
C PHE A 279 11.41 -17.07 -14.30
N PHE A 280 10.13 -16.92 -14.72
CA PHE A 280 9.07 -17.82 -14.28
C PHE A 280 9.18 -19.23 -14.84
N ARG A 281 9.64 -19.38 -16.10
CA ARG A 281 9.90 -20.69 -16.73
C ARG A 281 11.07 -21.40 -16.07
N ASP A 282 12.13 -20.66 -15.76
CA ASP A 282 13.41 -21.19 -15.30
C ASP A 282 13.46 -21.42 -13.77
N ARG A 283 12.35 -21.18 -13.07
CA ARG A 283 12.22 -21.51 -11.64
C ARG A 283 12.37 -23.01 -11.39
N ARG A 284 12.93 -23.34 -10.24
CA ARG A 284 13.15 -24.71 -9.76
C ARG A 284 12.39 -24.98 -8.46
N PRO A 285 11.02 -25.02 -8.49
CA PRO A 285 10.21 -25.23 -7.28
C PRO A 285 10.59 -26.52 -6.52
N ASP A 286 11.08 -27.53 -7.25
CA ASP A 286 11.60 -28.79 -6.72
C ASP A 286 12.80 -28.62 -5.75
N SER A 287 13.50 -27.49 -5.81
CA SER A 287 14.67 -27.16 -4.97
C SER A 287 14.36 -26.13 -3.87
N TYR A 288 13.11 -25.68 -3.71
CA TYR A 288 12.72 -24.61 -2.79
C TYR A 288 12.06 -25.12 -1.51
N GLY A 289 12.16 -26.41 -1.20
CA GLY A 289 11.51 -27.01 -0.03
C GLY A 289 11.86 -26.33 1.30
N ASP A 290 13.11 -25.89 1.46
CA ASP A 290 13.58 -25.22 2.68
C ASP A 290 12.90 -23.89 2.95
N LEU A 291 12.33 -23.22 1.91
CA LEU A 291 11.60 -21.94 2.08
C LEU A 291 10.28 -22.12 2.85
N VAL A 292 9.75 -23.33 2.94
CA VAL A 292 8.50 -23.65 3.63
C VAL A 292 8.70 -24.66 4.76
N ALA A 293 9.92 -25.11 4.98
CA ALA A 293 10.29 -25.93 6.12
C ALA A 293 10.35 -25.08 7.41
N GLN A 294 9.82 -25.63 8.54
CA GLN A 294 9.87 -24.98 9.86
C GLN A 294 10.86 -25.73 10.77
#